data_014340d8d47fa3537342da7dd2754abd
#
_entry.id   014340d8d47fa3537342da7dd2754abd
#
_cell.length_a   1.000
_cell.length_b   1.000
_cell.length_c   1.000
_cell.angle_alpha   90.00
_cell.angle_beta   90.00
_cell.angle_gamma   90.00
#
_symmetry.space_group_name_H-M   'P 1'
#
loop_
_entity.id
_entity.type
_entity.pdbx_description
1 polymer ?
#
loop_
_entity_poly.entity_id
_entity_poly.type
_entity_poly.pdbx_seq_one_letter_code
_entity_poly.pdbx_strand_id
1 'polypeptide(L)'
;NSVNLSGERWTVDEPEDYKVVKKIIENFNNLNFSWSEVMKLKSKKPEIFYDNRHIIRDEGSLPKKLSPGQSLWKRASKLIPGGNMLLSKRPQLFLSNQWPSYFKKAKGCKIWGLDNIEYLDMSLMGVGTNILGYGHPEVDTAVRQTIRKGNMSTLNCPEEVYLSERLVQLHPWSDMAKFTRTGGEANAVAIRIARAASGKDKVAICGYHGWHDWYLAANIKDKKNLTNHLLPDLKIQGVPKALKNTVF
;
A
#
# COMPACT_ATOMS: atom_id res chain seq x y z
N ASN A 1 -40.12 -29.58 14.91
CA ASN A 1 -40.36 -28.19 14.43
C ASN A 1 -39.18 -27.34 14.84
N SER A 2 -38.20 -27.18 13.96
CA SER A 2 -37.08 -26.26 14.17
C SER A 2 -37.58 -24.83 13.93
N VAL A 3 -37.65 -24.05 15.00
CA VAL A 3 -37.94 -22.61 14.89
C VAL A 3 -36.77 -21.96 14.16
N ASN A 4 -37.03 -21.27 13.06
CA ASN A 4 -36.00 -20.52 12.36
C ASN A 4 -35.64 -19.27 13.17
N LEU A 5 -34.45 -19.26 13.78
CA LEU A 5 -33.91 -18.15 14.54
C LEU A 5 -32.85 -17.34 13.78
N SER A 6 -32.74 -17.57 12.47
CA SER A 6 -31.74 -16.91 11.65
C SER A 6 -31.89 -15.38 11.58
N GLY A 7 -33.05 -14.85 11.92
CA GLY A 7 -33.31 -13.41 12.02
C GLY A 7 -33.02 -12.78 13.38
N GLU A 8 -32.60 -13.58 14.38
CA GLU A 8 -32.37 -13.09 15.73
C GLU A 8 -30.93 -12.60 15.92
N ARG A 9 -30.76 -11.46 16.62
CA ARG A 9 -29.46 -10.91 16.99
C ARG A 9 -29.10 -11.31 18.41
N TRP A 10 -28.03 -12.09 18.57
CA TRP A 10 -27.57 -12.65 19.85
C TRP A 10 -26.22 -12.08 20.32
N THR A 11 -25.69 -11.07 19.61
CA THR A 11 -24.42 -10.41 19.93
C THR A 11 -24.68 -9.13 20.74
N VAL A 12 -23.66 -8.68 21.46
CA VAL A 12 -23.65 -7.41 22.20
C VAL A 12 -22.45 -6.62 21.73
N ASP A 13 -22.57 -6.03 20.54
CA ASP A 13 -21.48 -5.31 19.88
C ASP A 13 -21.73 -3.80 19.92
N GLU A 14 -23.01 -3.40 20.03
CA GLU A 14 -23.43 -2.00 20.02
C GLU A 14 -24.11 -1.59 21.32
N PRO A 15 -24.11 -0.30 21.69
CA PRO A 15 -24.77 0.19 22.89
C PRO A 15 -26.26 -0.17 22.97
N GLU A 16 -26.94 -0.29 21.83
CA GLU A 16 -28.34 -0.66 21.70
C GLU A 16 -28.54 -2.13 22.05
N ASP A 17 -27.63 -3.02 21.70
CA ASP A 17 -27.67 -4.43 22.08
C ASP A 17 -27.58 -4.57 23.60
N TYR A 18 -26.69 -3.79 24.25
CA TYR A 18 -26.57 -3.76 25.68
C TYR A 18 -27.89 -3.32 26.38
N LYS A 19 -28.57 -2.31 25.81
CA LYS A 19 -29.87 -1.86 26.34
C LYS A 19 -30.92 -2.99 26.30
N VAL A 20 -30.96 -3.73 25.18
CA VAL A 20 -31.85 -4.89 25.03
C VAL A 20 -31.54 -5.97 26.06
N VAL A 21 -30.26 -6.36 26.19
CA VAL A 21 -29.83 -7.38 27.16
C VAL A 21 -30.14 -6.95 28.58
N LYS A 22 -29.89 -5.69 28.94
CA LYS A 22 -30.25 -5.15 30.26
C LYS A 22 -31.73 -5.28 30.55
N LYS A 23 -32.60 -4.88 29.62
CA LYS A 23 -34.08 -5.02 29.78
C LYS A 23 -34.52 -6.48 29.89
N ILE A 24 -33.86 -7.42 29.20
CA ILE A 24 -34.14 -8.86 29.33
C ILE A 24 -33.79 -9.33 30.75
N ILE A 25 -32.60 -9.02 31.26
CA ILE A 25 -32.15 -9.40 32.60
C ILE A 25 -33.07 -8.82 33.66
N GLU A 26 -33.44 -7.55 33.57
CA GLU A 26 -34.36 -6.89 34.47
C GLU A 26 -35.76 -7.56 34.51
N ASN A 27 -36.19 -8.09 33.35
CA ASN A 27 -37.48 -8.78 33.23
C ASN A 27 -37.51 -10.16 33.89
N PHE A 28 -36.38 -10.88 33.87
CA PHE A 28 -36.25 -12.19 34.50
C PHE A 28 -35.84 -12.12 35.96
N ASN A 29 -35.35 -10.99 36.43
CA ASN A 29 -34.80 -10.79 37.78
C ASN A 29 -33.71 -11.80 38.20
N ASN A 30 -33.10 -12.49 37.27
CA ASN A 30 -32.01 -13.42 37.46
C ASN A 30 -31.23 -13.62 36.15
N LEU A 31 -30.08 -14.30 36.24
CA LEU A 31 -29.21 -14.61 35.06
C LEU A 31 -29.40 -16.05 34.54
N ASN A 32 -30.25 -16.86 35.22
CA ASN A 32 -30.49 -18.26 34.85
C ASN A 32 -31.74 -18.38 33.98
N PHE A 33 -31.67 -17.94 32.74
CA PHE A 33 -32.74 -18.14 31.78
C PHE A 33 -32.15 -18.70 30.45
N SER A 34 -32.96 -19.52 29.82
CA SER A 34 -32.61 -20.12 28.54
C SER A 34 -32.98 -19.19 27.37
N TRP A 35 -32.35 -19.40 26.18
CA TRP A 35 -32.71 -18.71 24.95
C TRP A 35 -34.20 -18.91 24.58
N SER A 36 -34.80 -20.07 24.91
CA SER A 36 -36.21 -20.35 24.64
C SER A 36 -37.14 -19.50 25.50
N GLU A 37 -36.74 -19.18 26.72
CA GLU A 37 -37.48 -18.26 27.60
C GLU A 37 -37.36 -16.81 27.09
N VAL A 38 -36.21 -16.42 26.57
CA VAL A 38 -36.03 -15.11 25.91
C VAL A 38 -36.95 -15.00 24.69
N MET A 39 -37.10 -16.05 23.89
CA MET A 39 -38.05 -16.06 22.77
C MET A 39 -39.52 -15.96 23.19
N LYS A 40 -39.89 -16.63 24.29
CA LYS A 40 -41.23 -16.47 24.90
C LYS A 40 -41.45 -15.05 25.42
N LEU A 41 -40.42 -14.45 26.01
CA LEU A 41 -40.48 -13.05 26.46
C LEU A 41 -40.67 -12.12 25.23
N LYS A 42 -39.94 -12.34 24.16
CA LYS A 42 -40.04 -11.54 22.91
C LYS A 42 -41.46 -11.61 22.32
N SER A 43 -42.08 -12.78 22.35
CA SER A 43 -43.48 -12.93 21.89
C SER A 43 -44.50 -12.22 22.80
N LYS A 44 -44.21 -12.10 24.10
CA LYS A 44 -45.10 -11.43 25.07
C LYS A 44 -44.88 -9.93 25.17
N LYS A 45 -43.63 -9.49 25.04
CA LYS A 45 -43.19 -8.09 25.25
C LYS A 45 -42.22 -7.70 24.14
N PRO A 46 -42.65 -7.57 22.86
CA PRO A 46 -41.78 -7.28 21.73
C PRO A 46 -41.08 -5.93 21.82
N GLU A 47 -41.62 -4.99 22.61
CA GLU A 47 -41.06 -3.65 22.79
C GLU A 47 -39.67 -3.66 23.47
N ILE A 48 -39.34 -4.68 24.24
CA ILE A 48 -38.01 -4.85 24.86
C ILE A 48 -36.92 -4.95 23.78
N PHE A 49 -37.25 -5.50 22.62
CA PHE A 49 -36.34 -5.80 21.52
C PHE A 49 -36.33 -4.73 20.40
N TYR A 50 -36.89 -3.53 20.66
CA TYR A 50 -36.97 -2.49 19.62
C TYR A 50 -35.69 -1.69 19.46
N ASP A 51 -34.90 -1.54 20.54
CA ASP A 51 -33.75 -0.65 20.53
C ASP A 51 -32.69 -1.03 19.47
N ASN A 52 -32.49 -2.33 19.19
CA ASN A 52 -31.49 -2.82 18.26
C ASN A 52 -32.05 -3.36 16.91
N ARG A 53 -33.33 -3.14 16.63
CA ARG A 53 -33.98 -3.65 15.38
C ARG A 53 -33.40 -3.07 14.10
N HIS A 54 -32.85 -1.87 14.16
CA HIS A 54 -32.27 -1.19 12.99
C HIS A 54 -30.85 -1.67 12.70
N ILE A 55 -30.22 -2.40 13.63
CA ILE A 55 -28.86 -2.91 13.46
C ILE A 55 -28.91 -4.15 12.57
N ILE A 56 -28.22 -4.08 11.45
CA ILE A 56 -28.16 -5.17 10.49
C ILE A 56 -27.33 -6.31 11.08
N ARG A 57 -27.93 -7.50 11.12
CA ARG A 57 -27.21 -8.71 11.51
C ARG A 57 -26.12 -9.03 10.50
N ASP A 58 -24.97 -9.50 11.02
CA ASP A 58 -23.82 -9.89 10.20
C ASP A 58 -23.33 -8.78 9.25
N GLU A 59 -23.46 -7.52 9.65
CA GLU A 59 -23.01 -6.37 8.86
C GLU A 59 -21.56 -6.52 8.39
N GLY A 60 -20.71 -7.13 9.22
CA GLY A 60 -19.33 -7.44 8.88
C GLY A 60 -19.16 -8.53 7.80
N SER A 61 -20.17 -9.41 7.61
CA SER A 61 -20.16 -10.48 6.61
C SER A 61 -20.90 -10.13 5.32
N LEU A 62 -21.67 -9.03 5.30
CA LEU A 62 -22.24 -8.54 4.06
C LEU A 62 -21.11 -8.12 3.10
N PRO A 63 -21.22 -8.44 1.79
CA PRO A 63 -20.24 -7.98 0.83
C PRO A 63 -20.22 -6.46 0.83
N LYS A 64 -19.19 -5.87 1.47
CA LYS A 64 -19.00 -4.42 1.51
C LYS A 64 -18.96 -3.90 0.08
N LYS A 65 -19.81 -2.93 -0.24
CA LYS A 65 -19.75 -2.23 -1.52
C LYS A 65 -18.34 -1.69 -1.69
N LEU A 66 -17.66 -2.08 -2.76
CA LEU A 66 -16.30 -1.63 -3.02
C LEU A 66 -16.27 -0.11 -3.11
N SER A 67 -15.28 0.50 -2.48
CA SER A 67 -15.00 1.92 -2.68
C SER A 67 -14.62 2.21 -4.15
N PRO A 68 -14.73 3.46 -4.61
CA PRO A 68 -14.28 3.84 -5.95
C PRO A 68 -12.83 3.43 -6.23
N GLY A 69 -11.94 3.55 -5.23
CA GLY A 69 -10.54 3.14 -5.34
C GLY A 69 -10.36 1.64 -5.51
N GLN A 70 -11.11 0.83 -4.77
CA GLN A 70 -11.10 -0.64 -4.90
C GLN A 70 -11.70 -1.09 -6.24
N SER A 71 -12.74 -0.43 -6.70
CA SER A 71 -13.34 -0.69 -8.01
C SER A 71 -12.35 -0.39 -9.14
N LEU A 72 -11.62 0.72 -9.03
CA LEU A 72 -10.57 1.07 -9.98
C LEU A 72 -9.41 0.07 -9.94
N TRP A 73 -9.01 -0.40 -8.76
CA TRP A 73 -8.00 -1.45 -8.62
C TRP A 73 -8.37 -2.75 -9.34
N LYS A 74 -9.63 -3.19 -9.23
CA LYS A 74 -10.12 -4.36 -9.99
C LYS A 74 -10.00 -4.17 -11.50
N ARG A 75 -10.24 -2.96 -12.01
CA ARG A 75 -10.02 -2.64 -13.43
C ARG A 75 -8.54 -2.64 -13.78
N ALA A 76 -7.71 -1.98 -12.98
CA ALA A 76 -6.26 -1.93 -13.18
C ALA A 76 -5.63 -3.32 -13.23
N SER A 77 -6.04 -4.23 -12.35
CA SER A 77 -5.53 -5.61 -12.31
C SER A 77 -5.81 -6.42 -13.58
N LYS A 78 -6.78 -5.98 -14.41
CA LYS A 78 -7.08 -6.61 -15.72
C LYS A 78 -6.30 -5.97 -16.86
N LEU A 79 -5.84 -4.74 -16.72
CA LEU A 79 -5.24 -3.93 -17.78
C LEU A 79 -3.72 -3.78 -17.61
N ILE A 80 -3.25 -3.84 -16.38
CA ILE A 80 -1.84 -3.60 -16.04
C ILE A 80 -1.30 -4.87 -15.39
N PRO A 81 -0.24 -5.48 -15.93
CA PRO A 81 0.42 -6.60 -15.28
C PRO A 81 0.81 -6.25 -13.83
N GLY A 82 0.27 -7.02 -12.85
CA GLY A 82 0.44 -6.72 -11.44
C GLY A 82 -0.40 -5.56 -10.88
N GLY A 83 -1.27 -4.95 -11.70
CA GLY A 83 -2.23 -3.93 -11.28
C GLY A 83 -1.66 -2.51 -11.16
N ASN A 84 -0.36 -2.36 -11.04
CA ASN A 84 0.31 -1.06 -10.94
C ASN A 84 1.80 -1.16 -11.31
N MET A 85 2.48 -0.02 -11.34
CA MET A 85 3.88 0.10 -11.70
C MET A 85 4.83 -0.25 -10.53
N LEU A 86 4.42 -0.01 -9.29
CA LEU A 86 5.25 -0.18 -8.09
C LEU A 86 4.70 -1.30 -7.20
N LEU A 87 5.46 -2.37 -7.02
CA LEU A 87 5.10 -3.51 -6.17
C LEU A 87 4.72 -3.07 -4.74
N SER A 88 5.47 -2.11 -4.17
CA SER A 88 5.24 -1.57 -2.82
C SER A 88 3.91 -0.84 -2.63
N LYS A 89 3.17 -0.52 -3.71
CA LYS A 89 1.85 0.12 -3.65
C LYS A 89 0.68 -0.83 -3.89
N ARG A 90 0.92 -2.13 -3.90
CA ARG A 90 -0.16 -3.13 -4.05
C ARG A 90 -1.02 -3.19 -2.81
N PRO A 91 -2.34 -3.11 -2.91
CA PRO A 91 -3.27 -3.21 -1.76
C PRO A 91 -3.09 -4.49 -0.93
N GLN A 92 -2.65 -5.59 -1.57
CA GLN A 92 -2.41 -6.88 -0.93
C GLN A 92 -1.30 -6.84 0.14
N LEU A 93 -0.41 -5.86 0.08
CA LEU A 93 0.65 -5.65 1.07
C LEU A 93 0.14 -4.93 2.33
N PHE A 94 -1.09 -4.43 2.31
CA PHE A 94 -1.73 -3.69 3.40
C PHE A 94 -3.03 -4.38 3.80
N LEU A 95 -4.18 -3.79 3.44
CA LEU A 95 -5.52 -4.30 3.70
C LEU A 95 -6.23 -4.58 2.37
N SER A 96 -6.06 -5.77 1.82
CA SER A 96 -6.43 -6.15 0.46
C SER A 96 -7.80 -5.65 -0.02
N ASN A 97 -8.82 -5.73 0.83
CA ASN A 97 -10.20 -5.36 0.49
C ASN A 97 -10.67 -4.05 1.13
N GLN A 98 -9.82 -3.37 1.88
CA GLN A 98 -10.16 -2.13 2.59
C GLN A 98 -9.24 -0.96 2.22
N TRP A 99 -8.06 -1.25 1.64
CA TRP A 99 -7.11 -0.24 1.23
C TRP A 99 -7.71 0.66 0.14
N PRO A 100 -7.64 2.00 0.25
CA PRO A 100 -8.26 2.94 -0.71
C PRO A 100 -7.64 2.88 -2.10
N SER A 101 -6.42 2.36 -2.26
CA SER A 101 -5.66 2.08 -3.48
C SER A 101 -5.29 3.28 -4.35
N TYR A 102 -6.15 4.29 -4.48
CA TYR A 102 -5.94 5.48 -5.31
C TYR A 102 -6.30 6.74 -4.56
N PHE A 103 -5.51 7.78 -4.80
CA PHE A 103 -5.75 9.09 -4.22
C PHE A 103 -6.35 10.06 -5.26
N LYS A 104 -7.14 11.01 -4.77
CA LYS A 104 -7.66 12.13 -5.51
C LYS A 104 -6.83 13.39 -5.27
N LYS A 105 -6.32 13.55 -4.05
CA LYS A 105 -5.56 14.70 -3.59
C LYS A 105 -4.62 14.29 -2.48
N ALA A 106 -3.46 14.93 -2.39
CA ALA A 106 -2.55 14.83 -1.27
C ALA A 106 -2.01 16.24 -0.91
N LYS A 107 -1.85 16.53 0.39
CA LYS A 107 -1.32 17.81 0.87
C LYS A 107 -0.73 17.64 2.28
N GLY A 108 0.51 18.10 2.50
CA GLY A 108 1.20 17.88 3.77
C GLY A 108 1.31 16.38 4.07
N CYS A 109 0.78 15.93 5.19
CA CYS A 109 0.71 14.50 5.55
C CYS A 109 -0.68 13.88 5.29
N LYS A 110 -1.57 14.54 4.59
CA LYS A 110 -2.93 14.08 4.35
C LYS A 110 -3.13 13.62 2.92
N ILE A 111 -3.91 12.55 2.76
CA ILE A 111 -4.32 11.99 1.48
C ILE A 111 -5.84 11.85 1.46
N TRP A 112 -6.48 12.17 0.35
CA TRP A 112 -7.91 11.94 0.12
C TRP A 112 -8.08 10.84 -0.92
N GLY A 113 -8.86 9.82 -0.56
CA GLY A 113 -9.27 8.77 -1.48
C GLY A 113 -10.19 9.28 -2.59
N LEU A 114 -10.52 8.42 -3.56
CA LEU A 114 -11.50 8.74 -4.61
C LEU A 114 -12.92 8.91 -4.07
N ASP A 115 -13.18 8.44 -2.88
CA ASP A 115 -14.41 8.60 -2.08
C ASP A 115 -14.44 9.90 -1.26
N ASN A 116 -13.40 10.72 -1.37
CA ASN A 116 -13.14 11.94 -0.60
C ASN A 116 -12.90 11.71 0.91
N ILE A 117 -12.72 10.48 1.36
CA ILE A 117 -12.32 10.20 2.74
C ILE A 117 -10.88 10.68 2.95
N GLU A 118 -10.67 11.43 4.02
CA GLU A 118 -9.35 11.92 4.43
C GLU A 118 -8.62 10.85 5.24
N TYR A 119 -7.37 10.62 4.91
CA TYR A 119 -6.45 9.74 5.63
C TYR A 119 -5.20 10.52 6.05
N LEU A 120 -4.67 10.19 7.22
CA LEU A 120 -3.34 10.62 7.62
C LEU A 120 -2.32 9.60 7.13
N ASP A 121 -1.37 10.03 6.30
CA ASP A 121 -0.31 9.15 5.80
C ASP A 121 0.78 8.98 6.86
N MET A 122 0.75 7.84 7.55
CA MET A 122 1.74 7.42 8.53
C MET A 122 2.80 6.48 7.92
N SER A 123 2.84 6.39 6.59
CA SER A 123 3.79 5.56 5.84
C SER A 123 5.00 6.37 5.35
N LEU A 124 5.71 5.84 4.37
CA LEU A 124 6.89 6.47 3.77
C LEU A 124 6.58 7.59 2.78
N MET A 125 5.39 8.16 2.77
CA MET A 125 4.98 9.32 1.96
C MET A 125 5.55 9.29 0.53
N GLY A 126 5.03 8.38 -0.31
CA GLY A 126 5.52 8.21 -1.68
C GLY A 126 6.87 7.53 -1.77
N VAL A 127 7.10 6.49 -0.93
CA VAL A 127 8.36 5.71 -0.90
C VAL A 127 9.56 6.59 -0.53
N GLY A 128 9.37 7.48 0.46
CA GLY A 128 10.42 8.35 1.02
C GLY A 128 10.79 9.56 0.17
N THR A 129 10.04 9.86 -0.90
CA THR A 129 10.36 10.99 -1.78
C THR A 129 9.78 12.33 -1.33
N ASN A 130 8.76 12.33 -0.48
CA ASN A 130 8.04 13.53 -0.05
C ASN A 130 8.32 13.92 1.40
N ILE A 131 9.59 13.99 1.79
CA ILE A 131 9.99 14.33 3.17
C ILE A 131 9.55 15.73 3.61
N LEU A 132 9.28 16.65 2.67
CA LEU A 132 8.75 17.98 2.92
C LEU A 132 7.21 18.00 3.00
N GLY A 133 6.57 16.86 2.85
CA GLY A 133 5.13 16.74 2.70
C GLY A 133 4.64 16.86 1.26
N TYR A 134 3.44 16.35 1.01
CA TYR A 134 2.80 16.41 -0.30
C TYR A 134 2.46 17.85 -0.71
N GLY A 135 2.73 18.20 -1.96
CA GLY A 135 2.38 19.50 -2.52
C GLY A 135 3.06 20.67 -1.79
N HIS A 136 4.36 20.55 -1.50
CA HIS A 136 5.12 21.62 -0.88
C HIS A 136 5.13 22.85 -1.79
N PRO A 137 4.74 24.07 -1.28
CA PRO A 137 4.48 25.21 -2.15
C PRO A 137 5.66 25.67 -2.98
N GLU A 138 6.85 25.70 -2.39
CA GLU A 138 8.07 26.13 -3.09
C GLU A 138 8.46 25.14 -4.19
N VAL A 139 8.39 23.83 -3.91
CA VAL A 139 8.67 22.79 -4.89
C VAL A 139 7.66 22.84 -6.04
N ASP A 140 6.37 22.93 -5.73
CA ASP A 140 5.31 23.04 -6.74
C ASP A 140 5.49 24.29 -7.61
N THR A 141 5.91 25.40 -7.02
CA THR A 141 6.15 26.65 -7.75
C THR A 141 7.33 26.51 -8.70
N ALA A 142 8.45 25.96 -8.25
CA ALA A 142 9.62 25.72 -9.09
C ALA A 142 9.30 24.78 -10.26
N VAL A 143 8.58 23.68 -10.01
CA VAL A 143 8.15 22.73 -11.05
C VAL A 143 7.25 23.43 -12.09
N ARG A 144 6.25 24.21 -11.66
CA ARG A 144 5.37 24.94 -12.58
C ARG A 144 6.11 25.97 -13.43
N GLN A 145 7.09 26.65 -12.85
CA GLN A 145 7.94 27.59 -13.59
C GLN A 145 8.76 26.87 -14.66
N THR A 146 9.35 25.73 -14.33
CA THR A 146 10.12 24.93 -15.27
C THR A 146 9.25 24.39 -16.42
N ILE A 147 8.05 23.88 -16.11
CA ILE A 147 7.09 23.45 -17.13
C ILE A 147 6.75 24.57 -18.12
N ARG A 148 6.55 25.82 -17.63
CA ARG A 148 6.24 26.98 -18.48
C ARG A 148 7.37 27.37 -19.41
N LYS A 149 8.62 27.09 -19.08
CA LYS A 149 9.78 27.30 -19.96
C LYS A 149 9.90 26.27 -21.07
N GLY A 150 9.15 25.18 -20.97
CA GLY A 150 9.29 23.99 -21.82
C GLY A 150 10.21 22.95 -21.17
N ASN A 151 9.93 21.70 -21.45
CA ASN A 151 10.72 20.57 -20.98
C ASN A 151 10.98 19.59 -22.14
N MET A 152 11.90 18.66 -21.97
CA MET A 152 12.27 17.66 -23.02
C MET A 152 12.73 18.29 -24.33
N SER A 153 13.43 19.44 -24.26
CA SER A 153 14.00 20.11 -25.44
C SER A 153 15.16 19.31 -26.05
N THR A 154 15.54 19.64 -27.28
CA THR A 154 16.73 19.11 -27.91
C THR A 154 18.02 19.54 -27.20
N LEU A 155 18.01 20.68 -26.54
CA LEU A 155 19.14 21.22 -25.79
C LEU A 155 19.13 20.65 -24.35
N ASN A 156 20.30 20.62 -23.73
CA ASN A 156 20.45 20.20 -22.34
C ASN A 156 19.78 21.17 -21.36
N CYS A 157 19.37 20.66 -20.24
CA CYS A 157 18.77 21.40 -19.15
C CYS A 157 19.87 21.94 -18.20
N PRO A 158 19.96 23.25 -17.93
CA PRO A 158 20.99 23.81 -17.05
C PRO A 158 20.84 23.33 -15.60
N GLU A 159 19.66 22.94 -15.19
CA GLU A 159 19.39 22.43 -13.85
C GLU A 159 20.16 21.13 -13.54
N GLU A 160 20.53 20.33 -14.57
CA GLU A 160 21.41 19.16 -14.39
C GLU A 160 22.80 19.59 -13.88
N VAL A 161 23.34 20.67 -14.39
CA VAL A 161 24.63 21.21 -13.95
C VAL A 161 24.53 21.73 -12.52
N TYR A 162 23.53 22.58 -12.24
CA TYR A 162 23.35 23.17 -10.91
C TYR A 162 23.13 22.12 -9.81
N LEU A 163 22.38 21.06 -10.15
CA LEU A 163 22.17 19.96 -9.22
C LEU A 163 23.45 19.14 -9.01
N SER A 164 24.24 18.91 -10.08
CA SER A 164 25.53 18.20 -9.99
C SER A 164 26.51 18.96 -9.11
N GLU A 165 26.65 20.27 -9.29
CA GLU A 165 27.48 21.13 -8.44
C GLU A 165 27.06 21.04 -6.97
N ARG A 166 25.74 21.09 -6.71
CA ARG A 166 25.22 20.98 -5.35
C ARG A 166 25.49 19.61 -4.72
N LEU A 167 25.37 18.56 -5.48
CA LEU A 167 25.63 17.18 -5.01
C LEU A 167 27.12 17.00 -4.66
N VAL A 168 28.02 17.44 -5.54
CA VAL A 168 29.47 17.37 -5.27
C VAL A 168 29.85 18.22 -4.04
N GLN A 169 29.27 19.39 -3.84
CA GLN A 169 29.44 20.18 -2.62
C GLN A 169 28.98 19.46 -1.35
N LEU A 170 27.85 18.74 -1.42
CA LEU A 170 27.31 17.98 -0.29
C LEU A 170 28.08 16.68 -0.03
N HIS A 171 28.77 16.15 -1.04
CA HIS A 171 29.52 14.91 -1.01
C HIS A 171 30.98 15.14 -1.44
N PRO A 172 31.83 15.76 -0.59
CA PRO A 172 33.20 16.15 -0.99
C PRO A 172 34.11 15.01 -1.41
N TRP A 173 33.73 13.78 -1.18
CA TRP A 173 34.42 12.56 -1.62
C TRP A 173 34.10 12.19 -3.08
N SER A 174 33.17 12.88 -3.74
CA SER A 174 32.79 12.62 -5.13
C SER A 174 33.20 13.78 -6.03
N ASP A 175 33.70 13.45 -7.22
CA ASP A 175 34.13 14.42 -8.23
C ASP A 175 33.01 14.73 -9.26
N MET A 176 32.06 13.79 -9.42
CA MET A 176 31.05 13.85 -10.48
C MET A 176 29.71 13.25 -10.00
N ALA A 177 28.61 13.70 -10.61
CA ALA A 177 27.29 13.12 -10.43
C ALA A 177 26.69 12.67 -11.77
N LYS A 178 26.05 11.49 -11.80
CA LYS A 178 25.33 10.96 -12.95
C LYS A 178 23.87 10.75 -12.59
N PHE A 179 22.97 11.30 -13.38
CA PHE A 179 21.53 11.15 -13.20
C PHE A 179 20.93 10.03 -14.03
N THR A 180 19.91 9.41 -13.50
CA THR A 180 19.05 8.42 -14.15
C THR A 180 17.60 8.67 -13.74
N ARG A 181 16.64 8.01 -14.39
CA ARG A 181 15.22 8.23 -14.09
C ARG A 181 14.70 7.40 -12.91
N THR A 182 15.35 6.27 -12.62
CA THR A 182 14.92 5.36 -11.55
C THR A 182 16.11 4.83 -10.75
N GLY A 183 15.88 4.39 -9.53
CA GLY A 183 16.91 3.74 -8.71
C GLY A 183 17.45 2.45 -9.34
N GLY A 184 16.60 1.68 -10.04
CA GLY A 184 17.04 0.50 -10.78
C GLY A 184 18.02 0.83 -11.89
N GLU A 185 17.78 1.89 -12.65
CA GLU A 185 18.70 2.39 -13.68
C GLU A 185 20.01 2.90 -13.05
N ALA A 186 19.93 3.65 -11.95
CA ALA A 186 21.11 4.13 -11.22
C ALA A 186 22.00 2.98 -10.79
N ASN A 187 21.42 1.95 -10.20
CA ASN A 187 22.14 0.75 -9.80
C ASN A 187 22.75 0.01 -11.01
N ALA A 188 22.03 -0.12 -12.12
CA ALA A 188 22.58 -0.75 -13.34
C ALA A 188 23.78 0.03 -13.90
N VAL A 189 23.71 1.37 -13.89
CA VAL A 189 24.85 2.23 -14.31
C VAL A 189 26.02 2.06 -13.33
N ALA A 190 25.77 2.10 -12.02
CA ALA A 190 26.80 1.93 -10.99
C ALA A 190 27.54 0.58 -11.12
N ILE A 191 26.79 -0.51 -11.30
CA ILE A 191 27.37 -1.86 -11.51
C ILE A 191 28.20 -1.92 -12.79
N ARG A 192 27.76 -1.30 -13.89
CA ARG A 192 28.55 -1.24 -15.13
C ARG A 192 29.83 -0.47 -14.92
N ILE A 193 29.81 0.68 -14.26
CA ILE A 193 30.99 1.47 -13.93
C ILE A 193 31.96 0.66 -13.08
N ALA A 194 31.45 0.03 -12.00
CA ALA A 194 32.27 -0.76 -11.10
C ALA A 194 32.98 -1.94 -11.81
N ARG A 195 32.26 -2.64 -12.68
CA ARG A 195 32.86 -3.71 -13.51
C ARG A 195 33.91 -3.19 -14.49
N ALA A 196 33.62 -2.10 -15.17
CA ALA A 196 34.56 -1.49 -16.11
C ALA A 196 35.85 -1.00 -15.43
N ALA A 197 35.71 -0.34 -14.29
CA ALA A 197 36.86 0.18 -13.53
C ALA A 197 37.68 -0.93 -12.86
N SER A 198 37.07 -2.00 -12.40
CA SER A 198 37.77 -3.10 -11.70
C SER A 198 38.26 -4.23 -12.63
N GLY A 199 37.73 -4.33 -13.83
CA GLY A 199 37.93 -5.48 -14.71
C GLY A 199 37.32 -6.79 -14.20
N LYS A 200 36.38 -6.73 -13.22
CA LYS A 200 35.77 -7.90 -12.54
C LYS A 200 34.30 -7.99 -12.86
N ASP A 201 33.81 -9.21 -13.09
CA ASP A 201 32.38 -9.45 -13.37
C ASP A 201 31.53 -9.63 -12.11
N LYS A 202 32.13 -10.10 -11.00
CA LYS A 202 31.41 -10.47 -9.79
C LYS A 202 31.12 -9.26 -8.90
N VAL A 203 29.91 -9.22 -8.35
CA VAL A 203 29.42 -8.16 -7.46
C VAL A 203 28.86 -8.79 -6.20
N ALA A 204 29.24 -8.25 -5.06
CA ALA A 204 28.60 -8.52 -3.77
C ALA A 204 27.54 -7.43 -3.49
N ILE A 205 26.36 -7.81 -3.04
CA ILE A 205 25.27 -6.89 -2.73
C ILE A 205 24.81 -7.05 -1.28
N CYS A 206 24.25 -5.96 -0.73
CA CYS A 206 23.62 -5.95 0.56
C CYS A 206 22.34 -5.12 0.46
N GLY A 207 21.18 -5.73 0.76
CA GLY A 207 19.88 -5.08 0.71
C GLY A 207 19.17 -5.15 -0.64
N TYR A 208 18.05 -4.44 -0.73
CA TYR A 208 17.22 -4.39 -1.95
C TYR A 208 17.76 -3.36 -2.94
N HIS A 209 17.93 -3.77 -4.19
CA HIS A 209 18.48 -2.92 -5.26
C HIS A 209 17.67 -2.93 -6.56
N GLY A 210 16.40 -3.22 -6.50
CA GLY A 210 15.48 -3.16 -7.64
C GLY A 210 15.09 -4.53 -8.21
N TRP A 211 14.81 -4.56 -9.50
CA TRP A 211 14.25 -5.73 -10.20
C TRP A 211 14.97 -6.05 -11.50
N HIS A 212 16.10 -5.37 -11.79
CA HIS A 212 16.85 -5.59 -13.01
C HIS A 212 17.55 -6.95 -13.01
N ASP A 213 17.79 -7.49 -14.18
CA ASP A 213 18.37 -8.83 -14.38
C ASP A 213 19.67 -9.04 -13.60
N TRP A 214 20.54 -8.03 -13.55
CA TRP A 214 21.79 -8.12 -12.82
C TRP A 214 21.58 -8.40 -11.33
N TYR A 215 20.55 -7.84 -10.73
CA TYR A 215 20.21 -8.04 -9.30
C TYR A 215 19.52 -9.38 -9.06
N LEU A 216 18.52 -9.70 -9.89
CA LEU A 216 17.78 -10.97 -9.81
C LEU A 216 18.68 -12.18 -10.13
N ALA A 217 19.80 -11.98 -10.81
CA ALA A 217 20.79 -13.03 -11.11
C ALA A 217 21.33 -13.73 -9.83
N ALA A 218 21.33 -13.07 -8.68
CA ALA A 218 21.70 -13.69 -7.41
C ALA A 218 20.85 -14.94 -7.07
N ASN A 219 19.61 -15.00 -7.53
CA ASN A 219 18.71 -16.13 -7.31
C ASN A 219 18.81 -17.25 -8.36
N ILE A 220 19.66 -17.13 -9.38
CA ILE A 220 19.83 -18.19 -10.38
C ILE A 220 20.51 -19.42 -9.77
N LYS A 221 21.47 -19.24 -8.88
CA LYS A 221 22.19 -20.32 -8.21
C LYS A 221 21.38 -20.90 -7.05
N ASP A 222 20.88 -20.02 -6.18
CA ASP A 222 20.05 -20.37 -5.05
C ASP A 222 18.83 -19.45 -5.02
N LYS A 223 17.65 -20.04 -5.13
CA LYS A 223 16.38 -19.31 -5.13
C LYS A 223 16.11 -18.55 -3.84
N LYS A 224 16.88 -18.81 -2.77
CA LYS A 224 16.74 -18.19 -1.45
C LYS A 224 17.70 -17.04 -1.19
N ASN A 225 18.69 -16.79 -2.05
CA ASN A 225 19.72 -15.77 -1.79
C ASN A 225 19.14 -14.38 -1.51
N LEU A 226 18.07 -13.99 -2.17
CA LEU A 226 17.41 -12.69 -1.99
C LEU A 226 16.09 -12.78 -1.23
N THR A 227 15.79 -13.91 -0.54
CA THR A 227 14.47 -14.13 0.08
C THR A 227 14.08 -13.03 1.06
N ASN A 228 15.03 -12.48 1.79
CA ASN A 228 14.80 -11.42 2.78
C ASN A 228 14.86 -10.00 2.18
N HIS A 229 15.24 -9.86 0.93
CA HIS A 229 15.45 -8.57 0.26
C HIS A 229 14.49 -8.34 -0.92
N LEU A 230 13.90 -9.41 -1.45
CA LEU A 230 12.95 -9.31 -2.55
C LEU A 230 11.56 -8.95 -2.05
N LEU A 231 10.93 -8.03 -2.76
CA LEU A 231 9.50 -7.84 -2.63
C LEU A 231 8.77 -9.11 -3.11
N PRO A 232 7.62 -9.47 -2.51
CA PRO A 232 6.79 -10.57 -2.99
C PRO A 232 6.53 -10.44 -4.49
N ASP A 233 6.53 -11.59 -5.19
CA ASP A 233 6.28 -11.70 -6.64
C ASP A 233 7.43 -11.30 -7.58
N LEU A 234 8.61 -10.89 -7.11
CA LEU A 234 9.78 -10.77 -7.96
C LEU A 234 10.34 -12.16 -8.28
N LYS A 235 10.14 -12.58 -9.52
CA LYS A 235 10.55 -13.90 -10.02
C LYS A 235 11.73 -13.77 -10.99
N ILE A 236 12.54 -14.83 -11.06
CA ILE A 236 13.72 -14.88 -11.95
C ILE A 236 13.42 -15.33 -13.38
N GLN A 237 12.16 -15.60 -13.70
CA GLN A 237 11.78 -16.00 -15.06
C GLN A 237 12.15 -14.90 -16.06
N GLY A 238 12.87 -15.27 -17.11
CA GLY A 238 13.38 -14.33 -18.11
C GLY A 238 14.77 -13.79 -17.85
N VAL A 239 15.31 -13.93 -16.63
CA VAL A 239 16.71 -13.53 -16.35
C VAL A 239 17.68 -14.46 -17.11
N PRO A 240 18.63 -13.92 -17.89
CA PRO A 240 19.58 -14.73 -18.66
C PRO A 240 20.42 -15.64 -17.78
N LYS A 241 20.47 -16.93 -18.11
CA LYS A 241 21.26 -17.92 -17.36
C LYS A 241 22.77 -17.61 -17.35
N ALA A 242 23.26 -16.90 -18.34
CA ALA A 242 24.66 -16.44 -18.43
C ALA A 242 25.06 -15.52 -17.27
N LEU A 243 24.09 -14.88 -16.60
CA LEU A 243 24.35 -14.05 -15.41
C LEU A 243 24.55 -14.88 -14.11
N LYS A 244 24.45 -16.20 -14.17
CA LYS A 244 24.70 -17.06 -13.02
C LYS A 244 26.12 -16.81 -12.46
N ASN A 245 26.23 -16.71 -11.13
CA ASN A 245 27.47 -16.45 -10.39
C ASN A 245 28.10 -15.07 -10.65
N THR A 246 27.35 -14.09 -11.15
CA THR A 246 27.83 -12.72 -11.29
C THR A 246 27.43 -11.82 -10.12
N VAL A 247 26.47 -12.25 -9.28
CA VAL A 247 25.96 -11.50 -8.11
C VAL A 247 25.81 -12.43 -6.90
N PHE A 248 26.22 -11.96 -5.71
CA PHE A 248 26.29 -12.68 -4.44
C PHE A 248 25.74 -11.81 -3.29
#